data_c5e9cdf8aef2cac4bd2632a46981224b
#
_entry.id   c5e9cdf8aef2cac4bd2632a46981224b
#
_cell.length_a   1.000
_cell.length_b   1.000
_cell.length_c   1.000
_cell.angle_alpha   90.00
_cell.angle_beta   90.00
_cell.angle_gamma   90.00
#
_symmetry.space_group_name_H-M   'P 1'
#
loop_
_entity.id
_entity.type
_entity.pdbx_description
1 polymer ?
#
loop_
_entity_poly.entity_id
_entity_poly.type
_entity_poly.pdbx_seq_one_letter_code
_entity_poly.pdbx_strand_id
1 'polypeptide(L)'
;MAVNPHAEHLQELLEGLNEPQREAVTHGEGPLLILAGAGSGKTRVLTHRIAHLIYTDEAQPNEILAITFTNKAAKEMAGRVGQLLGRNTRGMWLMTFHAACARILRAEAQRLGYTRQFTIYDQADARRLTKRCADAVGVDPKRYTPAALHNQISAAKNRLRVASDVRDAQGSPFEEMLADVYELYERDLLRMNAMDFDDLLFRAVNLFELFEDVRERYQRAFRHVLVDEYQDTNYAQYRLLQLLVGGGRAKPTSTFEGAHPEGHGQADGSRVNAPGYRNLAVVGDDSQSIYSFRGADVSNILDFEDDFPDARVVKLEQNYRSTERILRAANAVIANNRGGIAKRLWSELGEGDPIHLRGLEDEHAEARFIVGEIERLVDEGASREEIAVLYRTNAMSRVLEDTLVRREIA
;
A
#
# COMPACT_ATOMS: atom_id res chain seq x y z
N MET A 1 -46.63 3.53 6.32
CA MET A 1 -45.38 3.96 5.68
C MET A 1 -44.47 2.74 5.71
N ALA A 2 -44.14 2.16 4.58
CA ALA A 2 -43.16 1.07 4.54
C ALA A 2 -41.81 1.65 4.93
N VAL A 3 -41.24 1.17 6.02
CA VAL A 3 -39.89 1.51 6.45
C VAL A 3 -38.97 1.03 5.33
N ASN A 4 -38.15 1.93 4.79
CA ASN A 4 -37.18 1.58 3.77
C ASN A 4 -36.21 0.56 4.44
N PRO A 5 -36.12 -0.70 3.99
CA PRO A 5 -35.25 -1.70 4.66
C PRO A 5 -33.78 -1.27 4.68
N HIS A 6 -33.38 -0.36 3.80
CA HIS A 6 -32.05 0.25 3.84
C HIS A 6 -31.88 1.28 4.96
N ALA A 7 -32.94 1.92 5.46
CA ALA A 7 -32.83 2.91 6.53
C ALA A 7 -32.43 2.28 7.88
N GLU A 8 -32.97 1.10 8.22
CA GLU A 8 -32.60 0.38 9.42
C GLU A 8 -31.14 -0.08 9.35
N HIS A 9 -30.72 -0.67 8.24
CA HIS A 9 -29.32 -1.09 8.03
C HIS A 9 -28.33 0.09 8.04
N LEU A 10 -28.72 1.27 7.53
CA LEU A 10 -27.90 2.47 7.61
C LEU A 10 -27.75 2.98 9.02
N GLN A 11 -28.80 2.91 9.84
CA GLN A 11 -28.73 3.27 11.24
C GLN A 11 -27.80 2.31 12.01
N GLU A 12 -27.99 1.01 11.84
CA GLU A 12 -27.13 -0.03 12.43
C GLU A 12 -25.66 0.12 11.98
N LEU A 13 -25.42 0.43 10.69
CA LEU A 13 -24.08 0.64 10.15
C LEU A 13 -23.35 1.80 10.84
N LEU A 14 -24.06 2.88 11.16
CA LEU A 14 -23.47 4.07 11.80
C LEU A 14 -23.48 3.99 13.33
N GLU A 15 -24.17 3.01 13.91
CA GLU A 15 -24.17 2.78 15.34
C GLU A 15 -22.79 2.35 15.85
N GLY A 16 -22.38 2.90 16.99
CA GLY A 16 -21.07 2.62 17.58
C GLY A 16 -19.87 3.24 16.86
N LEU A 17 -20.08 4.07 15.84
CA LEU A 17 -19.04 4.95 15.28
C LEU A 17 -19.00 6.24 16.09
N ASN A 18 -17.79 6.68 16.46
CA ASN A 18 -17.60 8.03 17.00
C ASN A 18 -17.80 9.09 15.91
N GLU A 19 -17.89 10.36 16.32
CA GLU A 19 -18.19 11.46 15.39
C GLU A 19 -17.21 11.55 14.21
N PRO A 20 -15.86 11.55 14.39
CA PRO A 20 -14.92 11.55 13.26
C PRO A 20 -15.04 10.31 12.36
N GLN A 21 -15.27 9.12 12.94
CA GLN A 21 -15.48 7.91 12.15
C GLN A 21 -16.76 8.02 11.30
N ARG A 22 -17.84 8.54 11.89
CA ARG A 22 -19.10 8.75 11.20
C ARG A 22 -18.95 9.78 10.07
N GLU A 23 -18.26 10.90 10.33
CA GLU A 23 -17.93 11.88 9.31
C GLU A 23 -17.19 11.26 8.12
N ALA A 24 -16.15 10.48 8.38
CA ALA A 24 -15.38 9.81 7.32
C ALA A 24 -16.20 8.76 6.55
N VAL A 25 -17.11 8.04 7.22
CA VAL A 25 -17.98 7.04 6.58
C VAL A 25 -19.04 7.71 5.69
N THR A 26 -19.63 8.81 6.13
CA THR A 26 -20.74 9.51 5.44
C THR A 26 -20.27 10.64 4.53
N HIS A 27 -18.94 10.88 4.39
CA HIS A 27 -18.42 11.88 3.47
C HIS A 27 -18.94 11.62 2.05
N GLY A 28 -19.47 12.65 1.41
CA GLY A 28 -20.04 12.59 0.06
C GLY A 28 -18.97 12.47 -1.04
N GLU A 29 -19.08 13.33 -2.04
CA GLU A 29 -18.14 13.39 -3.17
C GLU A 29 -16.88 14.17 -2.84
N GLY A 30 -15.82 13.88 -3.59
CA GLY A 30 -14.52 14.54 -3.49
C GLY A 30 -13.46 13.72 -2.75
N PRO A 31 -12.22 14.24 -2.73
CA PRO A 31 -11.10 13.56 -2.07
C PRO A 31 -11.25 13.60 -0.54
N LEU A 32 -10.92 12.47 0.11
CA LEU A 32 -10.98 12.32 1.57
C LEU A 32 -9.65 11.74 2.07
N LEU A 33 -8.99 12.44 2.98
CA LEU A 33 -7.85 11.95 3.74
C LEU A 33 -8.28 11.62 5.17
N ILE A 34 -8.11 10.37 5.56
CA ILE A 34 -8.37 9.88 6.92
C ILE A 34 -7.02 9.65 7.60
N LEU A 35 -6.62 10.57 8.45
CA LEU A 35 -5.43 10.46 9.28
C LEU A 35 -5.76 9.67 10.54
N ALA A 36 -5.39 8.41 10.56
CA ALA A 36 -5.87 7.47 11.55
C ALA A 36 -4.70 6.83 12.30
N GLY A 37 -4.54 7.18 13.56
CA GLY A 37 -3.51 6.56 14.41
C GLY A 37 -3.69 5.05 14.60
N ALA A 38 -2.69 4.41 15.21
CA ALA A 38 -2.78 3.00 15.57
C ALA A 38 -4.02 2.72 16.42
N GLY A 39 -4.75 1.65 16.12
CA GLY A 39 -5.92 1.22 16.91
C GLY A 39 -7.14 2.14 16.88
N SER A 40 -7.20 3.14 15.98
CA SER A 40 -8.31 4.08 15.84
C SER A 40 -9.46 3.60 14.94
N GLY A 41 -9.33 2.41 14.35
CA GLY A 41 -10.36 1.83 13.51
C GLY A 41 -10.23 2.11 12.01
N LYS A 42 -9.01 2.33 11.47
CA LYS A 42 -8.74 2.54 10.03
C LYS A 42 -9.57 1.62 9.11
N THR A 43 -9.38 0.32 9.24
CA THR A 43 -10.07 -0.68 8.41
C THR A 43 -11.59 -0.71 8.66
N ARG A 44 -12.03 -0.42 9.90
CA ARG A 44 -13.46 -0.30 10.24
C ARG A 44 -14.10 0.82 9.44
N VAL A 45 -13.50 2.00 9.44
CA VAL A 45 -14.03 3.17 8.71
C VAL A 45 -14.09 2.90 7.21
N LEU A 46 -13.05 2.30 6.61
CA LEU A 46 -13.07 1.96 5.18
C LEU A 46 -14.18 0.95 4.84
N THR A 47 -14.33 -0.11 5.63
CA THR A 47 -15.36 -1.14 5.37
C THR A 47 -16.77 -0.59 5.56
N HIS A 48 -16.99 0.26 6.58
CA HIS A 48 -18.27 0.93 6.79
C HIS A 48 -18.58 1.94 5.68
N ARG A 49 -17.56 2.69 5.19
CA ARG A 49 -17.74 3.59 4.05
C ARG A 49 -18.16 2.84 2.79
N ILE A 50 -17.52 1.71 2.48
CA ILE A 50 -17.92 0.86 1.35
C ILE A 50 -19.38 0.41 1.49
N ALA A 51 -19.76 -0.05 2.67
CA ALA A 51 -21.14 -0.48 2.94
C ALA A 51 -22.12 0.69 2.86
N HIS A 52 -21.76 1.88 3.38
CA HIS A 52 -22.55 3.10 3.31
C HIS A 52 -22.84 3.50 1.86
N LEU A 53 -21.80 3.61 1.01
CA LEU A 53 -21.94 3.97 -0.40
C LEU A 53 -22.89 3.03 -1.16
N ILE A 54 -22.94 1.77 -0.78
CA ILE A 54 -23.83 0.78 -1.38
C ILE A 54 -25.27 0.88 -0.83
N TYR A 55 -25.45 1.10 0.47
CA TYR A 55 -26.77 1.23 1.08
C TYR A 55 -27.47 2.54 0.73
N THR A 56 -26.70 3.59 0.43
CA THR A 56 -27.21 4.89 -0.05
C THR A 56 -27.44 4.95 -1.56
N ASP A 57 -27.12 3.86 -2.29
CA ASP A 57 -27.13 3.81 -3.76
C ASP A 57 -26.21 4.86 -4.42
N GLU A 58 -25.23 5.40 -3.67
CA GLU A 58 -24.22 6.31 -4.21
C GLU A 58 -23.25 5.58 -5.14
N ALA A 59 -23.04 4.29 -4.94
CA ALA A 59 -22.23 3.45 -5.83
C ALA A 59 -22.73 2.02 -5.91
N GLN A 60 -22.64 1.43 -7.10
CA GLN A 60 -22.83 -0.01 -7.26
C GLN A 60 -21.55 -0.77 -6.85
N PRO A 61 -21.65 -2.04 -6.42
CA PRO A 61 -20.49 -2.83 -5.99
C PRO A 61 -19.32 -2.89 -6.98
N ASN A 62 -19.61 -2.90 -8.28
CA ASN A 62 -18.59 -2.91 -9.34
C ASN A 62 -17.97 -1.54 -9.65
N GLU A 63 -18.52 -0.47 -9.09
CA GLU A 63 -18.01 0.90 -9.23
C GLU A 63 -17.04 1.27 -8.10
N ILE A 64 -16.79 0.35 -7.16
CA ILE A 64 -15.89 0.54 -6.03
C ILE A 64 -14.60 -0.25 -6.24
N LEU A 65 -13.47 0.45 -6.20
CA LEU A 65 -12.13 -0.12 -6.12
C LEU A 65 -11.56 0.16 -4.74
N ALA A 66 -11.38 -0.89 -3.92
CA ALA A 66 -10.73 -0.75 -2.61
C ALA A 66 -9.41 -1.55 -2.60
N ILE A 67 -8.34 -0.85 -2.28
CA ILE A 67 -6.96 -1.34 -2.40
C ILE A 67 -6.33 -1.46 -1.03
N THR A 68 -5.66 -2.59 -0.80
CA THR A 68 -4.85 -2.86 0.39
C THR A 68 -3.44 -3.31 -0.01
N PHE A 69 -2.51 -3.36 0.96
CA PHE A 69 -1.12 -3.77 0.71
C PHE A 69 -0.91 -5.28 0.61
N THR A 70 -1.70 -6.08 1.35
CA THR A 70 -1.50 -7.53 1.43
C THR A 70 -2.75 -8.31 1.04
N ASN A 71 -2.56 -9.50 0.49
CA ASN A 71 -3.66 -10.40 0.16
C ASN A 71 -4.48 -10.80 1.41
N LYS A 72 -3.84 -10.88 2.58
CA LYS A 72 -4.51 -11.14 3.86
C LYS A 72 -5.47 -9.99 4.20
N ALA A 73 -4.98 -8.74 4.13
CA ALA A 73 -5.81 -7.55 4.40
C ALA A 73 -6.95 -7.42 3.39
N ALA A 74 -6.72 -7.68 2.10
CA ALA A 74 -7.76 -7.68 1.09
C ALA A 74 -8.86 -8.71 1.36
N LYS A 75 -8.48 -9.93 1.74
CA LYS A 75 -9.42 -11.00 2.10
C LYS A 75 -10.21 -10.65 3.37
N GLU A 76 -9.55 -10.07 4.37
CA GLU A 76 -10.18 -9.62 5.61
C GLU A 76 -11.17 -8.46 5.34
N MET A 77 -10.78 -7.48 4.55
CA MET A 77 -11.65 -6.38 4.11
C MET A 77 -12.89 -6.93 3.39
N ALA A 78 -12.71 -7.84 2.42
CA ALA A 78 -13.82 -8.47 1.70
C ALA A 78 -14.77 -9.25 2.63
N GLY A 79 -14.24 -9.96 3.62
CA GLY A 79 -15.03 -10.65 4.64
C GLY A 79 -15.87 -9.70 5.48
N ARG A 80 -15.27 -8.62 5.98
CA ARG A 80 -15.96 -7.59 6.78
C ARG A 80 -17.04 -6.85 5.98
N VAL A 81 -16.73 -6.45 4.75
CA VAL A 81 -17.73 -5.82 3.84
C VAL A 81 -18.87 -6.78 3.57
N GLY A 82 -18.58 -8.07 3.31
CA GLY A 82 -19.59 -9.09 3.12
C GLY A 82 -20.52 -9.27 4.32
N GLN A 83 -19.97 -9.24 5.54
CA GLN A 83 -20.75 -9.28 6.78
C GLN A 83 -21.66 -8.05 6.93
N LEU A 84 -21.12 -6.84 6.72
CA LEU A 84 -21.88 -5.60 6.80
C LEU A 84 -23.03 -5.54 5.78
N LEU A 85 -22.82 -6.06 4.57
CA LEU A 85 -23.82 -6.07 3.51
C LEU A 85 -24.78 -7.27 3.57
N GLY A 86 -24.54 -8.26 4.44
CA GLY A 86 -25.31 -9.49 4.48
C GLY A 86 -25.26 -10.31 3.17
N ARG A 87 -24.26 -10.04 2.30
CA ARG A 87 -24.15 -10.67 0.97
C ARG A 87 -22.70 -10.85 0.52
N ASN A 88 -22.53 -11.66 -0.52
CA ASN A 88 -21.24 -11.90 -1.14
C ASN A 88 -20.71 -10.64 -1.85
N THR A 89 -19.41 -10.39 -1.72
CA THR A 89 -18.68 -9.28 -2.37
C THR A 89 -18.22 -9.59 -3.80
N ARG A 90 -18.76 -10.64 -4.44
CA ARG A 90 -18.44 -10.97 -5.85
C ARG A 90 -18.75 -9.79 -6.77
N GLY A 91 -17.81 -9.49 -7.66
CA GLY A 91 -17.92 -8.34 -8.57
C GLY A 91 -17.24 -7.08 -8.06
N MET A 92 -17.02 -6.93 -6.75
CA MET A 92 -16.24 -5.83 -6.17
C MET A 92 -14.75 -5.99 -6.46
N TRP A 93 -14.05 -4.87 -6.50
CA TRP A 93 -12.60 -4.85 -6.62
C TRP A 93 -11.96 -4.56 -5.25
N LEU A 94 -12.00 -5.58 -4.36
CA LEU A 94 -11.38 -5.55 -3.03
C LEU A 94 -10.08 -6.36 -3.09
N MET A 95 -8.95 -5.73 -3.35
CA MET A 95 -7.73 -6.43 -3.69
C MET A 95 -6.46 -5.61 -3.44
N THR A 96 -5.28 -6.19 -3.69
CA THR A 96 -4.02 -5.46 -3.63
C THR A 96 -3.77 -4.64 -4.89
N PHE A 97 -2.87 -3.64 -4.83
CA PHE A 97 -2.42 -2.89 -6.01
C PHE A 97 -2.02 -3.82 -7.17
N HIS A 98 -1.16 -4.79 -6.90
CA HIS A 98 -0.68 -5.73 -7.92
C HIS A 98 -1.81 -6.58 -8.51
N ALA A 99 -2.76 -7.02 -7.70
CA ALA A 99 -3.91 -7.79 -8.20
C ALA A 99 -4.82 -6.94 -9.08
N ALA A 100 -5.05 -5.68 -8.74
CA ALA A 100 -5.82 -4.74 -9.56
C ALA A 100 -5.10 -4.48 -10.90
N CYS A 101 -3.81 -4.16 -10.86
CA CYS A 101 -3.00 -3.96 -12.05
C CYS A 101 -2.98 -5.21 -12.96
N ALA A 102 -2.74 -6.39 -12.38
CA ALA A 102 -2.76 -7.64 -13.15
C ALA A 102 -4.12 -7.89 -13.84
N ARG A 103 -5.23 -7.58 -13.16
CA ARG A 103 -6.58 -7.71 -13.73
C ARG A 103 -6.81 -6.72 -14.88
N ILE A 104 -6.38 -5.46 -14.72
CA ILE A 104 -6.43 -4.43 -15.77
C ILE A 104 -5.56 -4.86 -16.95
N LEU A 105 -4.30 -5.20 -16.70
CA LEU A 105 -3.35 -5.59 -17.74
C LEU A 105 -3.81 -6.83 -18.53
N ARG A 106 -4.44 -7.83 -17.87
CA ARG A 106 -4.99 -8.98 -18.59
C ARG A 106 -6.14 -8.60 -19.54
N ALA A 107 -6.92 -7.59 -19.20
CA ALA A 107 -7.96 -7.09 -20.09
C ALA A 107 -7.38 -6.33 -21.28
N GLU A 108 -6.30 -5.56 -21.08
CA GLU A 108 -5.75 -4.61 -22.03
C GLU A 108 -4.38 -5.01 -22.62
N ALA A 109 -3.90 -6.22 -22.33
CA ALA A 109 -2.54 -6.70 -22.65
C ALA A 109 -2.08 -6.38 -24.10
N GLN A 110 -2.98 -6.51 -25.07
CA GLN A 110 -2.69 -6.31 -26.48
C GLN A 110 -2.26 -4.88 -26.81
N ARG A 111 -2.73 -3.89 -26.06
CA ARG A 111 -2.33 -2.48 -26.22
C ARG A 111 -0.84 -2.27 -25.95
N LEU A 112 -0.24 -3.11 -25.09
CA LEU A 112 1.16 -3.05 -24.68
C LEU A 112 2.04 -4.11 -25.37
N GLY A 113 1.51 -4.81 -26.38
CA GLY A 113 2.25 -5.85 -27.12
C GLY A 113 2.30 -7.22 -26.40
N TYR A 114 1.53 -7.40 -25.33
CA TYR A 114 1.43 -8.69 -24.63
C TYR A 114 0.17 -9.46 -25.02
N THR A 115 0.17 -10.76 -24.79
CA THR A 115 -1.07 -11.54 -24.82
C THR A 115 -1.75 -11.51 -23.45
N ARG A 116 -3.05 -11.80 -23.41
CA ARG A 116 -3.81 -11.89 -22.14
C ARG A 116 -3.28 -12.94 -21.18
N GLN A 117 -2.52 -13.91 -21.67
CA GLN A 117 -1.98 -15.04 -20.91
C GLN A 117 -0.51 -14.82 -20.53
N PHE A 118 -0.07 -13.58 -20.39
CA PHE A 118 1.31 -13.30 -19.96
C PHE A 118 1.61 -13.97 -18.61
N THR A 119 2.86 -14.42 -18.46
CA THR A 119 3.36 -15.02 -17.23
C THR A 119 3.80 -13.92 -16.25
N ILE A 120 3.50 -14.08 -14.97
CA ILE A 120 4.04 -13.21 -13.92
C ILE A 120 5.24 -13.90 -13.31
N TYR A 121 6.43 -13.30 -13.46
CA TYR A 121 7.68 -13.80 -12.90
C TYR A 121 7.76 -13.49 -11.41
N ASP A 122 8.10 -14.48 -10.63
CA ASP A 122 8.47 -14.27 -9.24
C ASP A 122 9.89 -13.68 -9.10
N GLN A 123 10.32 -13.41 -7.86
CA GLN A 123 11.62 -12.82 -7.59
C GLN A 123 12.79 -13.74 -8.04
N ALA A 124 12.61 -15.07 -8.00
CA ALA A 124 13.64 -16.01 -8.42
C ALA A 124 13.75 -16.03 -9.95
N ASP A 125 12.64 -16.00 -10.67
CA ASP A 125 12.59 -15.89 -12.14
C ASP A 125 13.20 -14.58 -12.62
N ALA A 126 12.80 -13.46 -12.01
CA ALA A 126 13.32 -12.13 -12.31
C ALA A 126 14.85 -12.04 -12.13
N ARG A 127 15.37 -12.55 -11.00
CA ARG A 127 16.82 -12.60 -10.75
C ARG A 127 17.56 -13.50 -11.73
N ARG A 128 16.99 -14.64 -12.13
CA ARG A 128 17.60 -15.52 -13.15
C ARG A 128 17.68 -14.81 -14.50
N LEU A 129 16.62 -14.10 -14.88
CA LEU A 129 16.62 -13.30 -16.11
C LEU A 129 17.65 -12.19 -16.03
N THR A 130 17.70 -11.43 -14.93
CA THR A 130 18.69 -10.36 -14.72
C THR A 130 20.12 -10.89 -14.84
N LYS A 131 20.40 -12.08 -14.24
CA LYS A 131 21.71 -12.73 -14.37
C LYS A 131 22.07 -12.99 -15.84
N ARG A 132 21.15 -13.58 -16.61
CA ARG A 132 21.35 -13.87 -18.03
C ARG A 132 21.61 -12.60 -18.84
N CYS A 133 20.89 -11.53 -18.56
CA CYS A 133 21.10 -10.24 -19.22
C CYS A 133 22.45 -9.63 -18.83
N ALA A 134 22.83 -9.68 -17.57
CA ALA A 134 24.13 -9.20 -17.09
C ALA A 134 25.30 -9.98 -17.74
N ASP A 135 25.19 -11.30 -17.82
CA ASP A 135 26.18 -12.15 -18.50
C ASP A 135 26.30 -11.78 -20.00
N ALA A 136 25.17 -11.49 -20.66
CA ALA A 136 25.15 -11.10 -22.08
C ALA A 136 25.75 -9.71 -22.34
N VAL A 137 25.63 -8.78 -21.40
CA VAL A 137 26.25 -7.44 -21.45
C VAL A 137 27.74 -7.50 -21.04
N GLY A 138 28.20 -8.59 -20.44
CA GLY A 138 29.59 -8.76 -19.99
C GLY A 138 29.88 -8.17 -18.62
N VAL A 139 28.88 -8.11 -17.74
CA VAL A 139 29.02 -7.60 -16.36
C VAL A 139 29.84 -8.57 -15.52
N ASP A 140 30.84 -8.07 -14.80
CA ASP A 140 31.60 -8.87 -13.82
C ASP A 140 30.74 -9.16 -12.57
N PRO A 141 30.32 -10.43 -12.33
CA PRO A 141 29.47 -10.78 -11.22
C PRO A 141 30.14 -10.65 -9.83
N LYS A 142 31.49 -10.53 -9.79
CA LYS A 142 32.23 -10.25 -8.56
C LYS A 142 32.07 -8.79 -8.14
N ARG A 143 31.93 -7.90 -9.12
CA ARG A 143 31.75 -6.46 -8.88
C ARG A 143 30.28 -6.09 -8.71
N TYR A 144 29.40 -6.68 -9.53
CA TYR A 144 27.96 -6.39 -9.49
C TYR A 144 27.16 -7.69 -9.51
N THR A 145 26.56 -8.02 -8.36
CA THR A 145 25.75 -9.23 -8.27
C THR A 145 24.42 -9.08 -9.01
N PRO A 146 23.88 -10.16 -9.60
CA PRO A 146 22.57 -10.14 -10.24
C PRO A 146 21.45 -9.64 -9.33
N ALA A 147 21.53 -9.93 -8.02
CA ALA A 147 20.56 -9.44 -7.04
C ALA A 147 20.65 -7.91 -6.86
N ALA A 148 21.86 -7.34 -6.83
CA ALA A 148 22.04 -5.89 -6.73
C ALA A 148 21.52 -5.19 -7.99
N LEU A 149 21.83 -5.71 -9.18
CA LEU A 149 21.33 -5.16 -10.45
C LEU A 149 19.80 -5.23 -10.51
N HIS A 150 19.22 -6.37 -10.16
CA HIS A 150 17.77 -6.51 -10.11
C HIS A 150 17.11 -5.50 -9.15
N ASN A 151 17.70 -5.29 -7.96
CA ASN A 151 17.20 -4.31 -7.01
C ASN A 151 17.24 -2.87 -7.58
N GLN A 152 18.26 -2.52 -8.38
CA GLN A 152 18.34 -1.22 -9.05
C GLN A 152 17.28 -1.08 -10.15
N ILE A 153 17.04 -2.13 -10.95
CA ILE A 153 15.97 -2.16 -11.96
C ILE A 153 14.60 -2.03 -11.28
N SER A 154 14.36 -2.77 -10.22
CA SER A 154 13.15 -2.69 -9.40
C SER A 154 12.93 -1.27 -8.85
N ALA A 155 13.98 -0.66 -8.29
CA ALA A 155 13.92 0.73 -7.81
C ALA A 155 13.61 1.73 -8.94
N ALA A 156 14.14 1.53 -10.14
CA ALA A 156 13.82 2.35 -11.31
C ALA A 156 12.35 2.19 -11.72
N LYS A 157 11.85 0.96 -11.84
CA LYS A 157 10.43 0.68 -12.16
C LYS A 157 9.47 1.30 -11.14
N ASN A 158 9.76 1.18 -9.85
CA ASN A 158 8.93 1.77 -8.78
C ASN A 158 8.92 3.30 -8.79
N ARG A 159 9.89 3.94 -9.46
CA ARG A 159 9.95 5.38 -9.75
C ARG A 159 9.51 5.73 -11.17
N LEU A 160 8.95 4.79 -11.91
CA LEU A 160 8.51 4.93 -13.29
C LEU A 160 9.63 5.38 -14.26
N ARG A 161 10.88 4.97 -13.98
CA ARG A 161 12.05 5.28 -14.83
C ARG A 161 12.32 4.13 -15.79
N VAL A 162 12.46 4.46 -17.07
CA VAL A 162 12.89 3.53 -18.12
C VAL A 162 14.42 3.43 -18.20
N ALA A 163 14.93 2.52 -19.02
CA ALA A 163 16.38 2.33 -19.16
C ALA A 163 17.11 3.59 -19.65
N SER A 164 16.51 4.37 -20.57
CA SER A 164 17.05 5.67 -21.01
C SER A 164 17.19 6.66 -19.84
N ASP A 165 16.19 6.75 -18.95
CA ASP A 165 16.25 7.65 -17.79
C ASP A 165 17.36 7.25 -16.81
N VAL A 166 17.64 5.95 -16.70
CA VAL A 166 18.75 5.45 -15.87
C VAL A 166 20.08 5.87 -16.50
N ARG A 167 20.22 5.77 -17.84
CA ARG A 167 21.41 6.16 -18.60
C ARG A 167 21.72 7.63 -18.43
N ASP A 168 20.70 8.48 -18.51
CA ASP A 168 20.84 9.94 -18.52
C ASP A 168 21.01 10.57 -17.12
N ALA A 169 20.80 9.80 -16.05
CA ALA A 169 20.72 10.34 -14.69
C ALA A 169 22.01 11.04 -14.22
N GLN A 170 23.18 10.41 -14.41
CA GLN A 170 24.49 10.96 -14.02
C GLN A 170 25.59 10.64 -15.06
N GLY A 171 25.30 9.79 -16.05
CA GLY A 171 26.24 9.42 -17.11
C GLY A 171 27.47 8.65 -16.60
N SER A 172 27.35 7.93 -15.49
CA SER A 172 28.44 7.12 -14.97
C SER A 172 28.54 5.78 -15.71
N PRO A 173 29.75 5.18 -15.84
CA PRO A 173 29.91 3.86 -16.46
C PRO A 173 29.03 2.76 -15.82
N PHE A 174 28.65 2.91 -14.55
CA PHE A 174 27.74 1.99 -13.88
C PHE A 174 26.31 2.16 -14.40
N GLU A 175 25.85 3.37 -14.56
CA GLU A 175 24.49 3.68 -15.03
C GLU A 175 24.32 3.30 -16.51
N GLU A 176 25.32 3.52 -17.34
CA GLU A 176 25.34 3.03 -18.74
C GLU A 176 25.19 1.50 -18.77
N MET A 177 26.03 0.78 -18.02
CA MET A 177 25.98 -0.68 -17.93
C MET A 177 24.64 -1.17 -17.36
N LEU A 178 24.10 -0.51 -16.30
CA LEU A 178 22.82 -0.86 -15.72
C LEU A 178 21.68 -0.63 -16.72
N ALA A 179 21.72 0.45 -17.48
CA ALA A 179 20.74 0.73 -18.52
C ALA A 179 20.76 -0.32 -19.63
N ASP A 180 21.94 -0.78 -20.06
CA ASP A 180 22.09 -1.86 -21.06
C ASP A 180 21.48 -3.18 -20.54
N VAL A 181 21.73 -3.53 -19.28
CA VAL A 181 21.14 -4.72 -18.64
C VAL A 181 19.63 -4.56 -18.55
N TYR A 182 19.13 -3.38 -18.15
CA TYR A 182 17.71 -3.11 -18.00
C TYR A 182 16.97 -3.16 -19.34
N GLU A 183 17.53 -2.57 -20.40
CA GLU A 183 16.96 -2.60 -21.74
C GLU A 183 16.84 -4.04 -22.27
N LEU A 184 17.90 -4.84 -22.09
CA LEU A 184 17.89 -6.25 -22.46
C LEU A 184 16.87 -7.06 -21.64
N TYR A 185 16.75 -6.77 -20.36
CA TYR A 185 15.80 -7.38 -19.44
C TYR A 185 14.34 -7.12 -19.88
N GLU A 186 13.99 -5.88 -20.19
CA GLU A 186 12.65 -5.49 -20.67
C GLU A 186 12.32 -6.15 -22.02
N ARG A 187 13.27 -6.13 -22.95
CA ARG A 187 13.11 -6.78 -24.25
C ARG A 187 12.88 -8.28 -24.14
N ASP A 188 13.61 -8.95 -23.27
CA ASP A 188 13.48 -10.38 -23.04
C ASP A 188 12.17 -10.73 -22.33
N LEU A 189 11.71 -9.93 -21.35
CA LEU A 189 10.38 -10.09 -20.74
C LEU A 189 9.26 -9.99 -21.79
N LEU A 190 9.30 -8.97 -22.63
CA LEU A 190 8.30 -8.79 -23.69
C LEU A 190 8.32 -9.99 -24.67
N ARG A 191 9.51 -10.42 -25.11
CA ARG A 191 9.66 -11.56 -26.03
C ARG A 191 9.12 -12.86 -25.45
N MET A 192 9.26 -13.05 -24.14
CA MET A 192 8.76 -14.23 -23.44
C MET A 192 7.30 -14.10 -23.01
N ASN A 193 6.63 -13.01 -23.38
CA ASN A 193 5.29 -12.67 -22.91
C ASN A 193 5.19 -12.78 -21.37
N ALA A 194 6.12 -12.15 -20.67
CA ALA A 194 6.22 -12.18 -19.22
C ALA A 194 6.34 -10.76 -18.65
N MET A 195 5.86 -10.58 -17.43
CA MET A 195 6.00 -9.38 -16.62
C MET A 195 6.53 -9.79 -15.24
N ASP A 196 7.42 -9.01 -14.62
CA ASP A 196 7.74 -9.18 -13.22
C ASP A 196 6.73 -8.46 -12.30
N PHE A 197 6.90 -8.54 -10.99
CA PHE A 197 6.00 -7.90 -10.04
C PHE A 197 5.98 -6.37 -10.17
N ASP A 198 7.13 -5.74 -10.42
CA ASP A 198 7.23 -4.30 -10.57
C ASP A 198 6.58 -3.85 -11.89
N ASP A 199 6.66 -4.68 -12.94
CA ASP A 199 5.98 -4.44 -14.21
C ASP A 199 4.47 -4.32 -14.08
N LEU A 200 3.85 -5.01 -13.15
CA LEU A 200 2.40 -4.91 -13.00
C LEU A 200 1.95 -3.47 -12.71
N LEU A 201 2.68 -2.77 -11.85
CA LEU A 201 2.43 -1.35 -11.58
C LEU A 201 2.94 -0.47 -12.72
N PHE A 202 4.19 -0.66 -13.11
CA PHE A 202 4.85 0.12 -14.15
C PHE A 202 4.06 0.11 -15.48
N ARG A 203 3.65 -1.07 -15.95
CA ARG A 203 2.89 -1.22 -17.19
C ARG A 203 1.44 -0.73 -17.08
N ALA A 204 0.82 -0.82 -15.88
CA ALA A 204 -0.52 -0.27 -15.68
C ALA A 204 -0.50 1.27 -15.75
N VAL A 205 0.54 1.92 -15.19
CA VAL A 205 0.72 3.37 -15.32
C VAL A 205 0.96 3.72 -16.79
N ASN A 206 1.87 3.03 -17.49
CA ASN A 206 2.13 3.26 -18.91
C ASN A 206 0.87 3.12 -19.77
N LEU A 207 0.06 2.09 -19.49
CA LEU A 207 -1.21 1.87 -20.17
C LEU A 207 -2.12 3.09 -20.07
N PHE A 208 -2.25 3.67 -18.88
CA PHE A 208 -3.12 4.82 -18.64
C PHE A 208 -2.52 6.15 -19.16
N GLU A 209 -1.21 6.27 -19.23
CA GLU A 209 -0.54 7.44 -19.79
C GLU A 209 -0.59 7.44 -21.32
N LEU A 210 -0.38 6.28 -21.96
CA LEU A 210 -0.33 6.14 -23.39
C LEU A 210 -1.73 6.04 -24.06
N PHE A 211 -2.73 5.48 -23.36
CA PHE A 211 -4.05 5.21 -23.93
C PHE A 211 -5.16 5.90 -23.14
N GLU A 212 -5.50 7.11 -23.59
CA GLU A 212 -6.53 7.95 -22.95
C GLU A 212 -7.90 7.27 -22.93
N ASP A 213 -8.29 6.59 -24.02
CA ASP A 213 -9.56 5.85 -24.10
C ASP A 213 -9.67 4.75 -23.04
N VAL A 214 -8.55 4.09 -22.73
CA VAL A 214 -8.48 3.09 -21.66
C VAL A 214 -8.57 3.77 -20.30
N ARG A 215 -7.77 4.82 -20.08
CA ARG A 215 -7.80 5.60 -18.82
C ARG A 215 -9.20 6.09 -18.49
N GLU A 216 -9.86 6.78 -19.40
CA GLU A 216 -11.22 7.30 -19.22
C GLU A 216 -12.25 6.20 -18.94
N ARG A 217 -12.11 5.03 -19.58
CA ARG A 217 -12.99 3.90 -19.32
C ARG A 217 -12.88 3.42 -17.87
N TYR A 218 -11.66 3.31 -17.31
CA TYR A 218 -11.47 2.91 -15.92
C TYR A 218 -11.84 4.02 -14.94
N GLN A 219 -11.62 5.28 -15.27
CA GLN A 219 -12.10 6.43 -14.50
C GLN A 219 -13.62 6.44 -14.37
N ARG A 220 -14.34 6.11 -15.45
CA ARG A 220 -15.81 5.96 -15.42
C ARG A 220 -16.28 4.70 -14.71
N ALA A 221 -15.50 3.62 -14.79
CA ALA A 221 -15.83 2.35 -14.15
C ALA A 221 -15.68 2.42 -12.62
N PHE A 222 -14.68 3.12 -12.10
CA PHE A 222 -14.43 3.26 -10.67
C PHE A 222 -14.89 4.62 -10.17
N ARG A 223 -16.16 4.66 -9.75
CA ARG A 223 -16.74 5.87 -9.17
C ARG A 223 -16.13 6.25 -7.83
N HIS A 224 -15.72 5.24 -7.03
CA HIS A 224 -15.04 5.42 -5.76
C HIS A 224 -13.78 4.57 -5.69
N VAL A 225 -12.67 5.19 -5.33
CA VAL A 225 -11.38 4.53 -5.08
C VAL A 225 -11.02 4.71 -3.60
N LEU A 226 -10.82 3.61 -2.88
CA LEU A 226 -10.45 3.61 -1.48
C LEU A 226 -9.09 2.94 -1.30
N VAL A 227 -8.22 3.50 -0.48
CA VAL A 227 -6.85 2.98 -0.27
C VAL A 227 -6.55 2.89 1.23
N ASP A 228 -6.19 1.70 1.67
CA ASP A 228 -5.69 1.45 3.03
C ASP A 228 -4.16 1.60 3.10
N GLU A 229 -3.62 1.94 4.26
CA GLU A 229 -2.19 2.11 4.55
C GLU A 229 -1.47 3.04 3.53
N TYR A 230 -2.10 4.16 3.21
CA TYR A 230 -1.65 5.06 2.14
C TYR A 230 -0.23 5.60 2.33
N GLN A 231 0.26 5.72 3.58
CA GLN A 231 1.62 6.13 3.93
C GLN A 231 2.71 5.18 3.38
N ASP A 232 2.36 3.95 3.04
CA ASP A 232 3.29 2.94 2.52
C ASP A 232 3.30 2.86 0.99
N THR A 233 2.60 3.78 0.31
CA THR A 233 2.57 3.82 -1.16
C THR A 233 3.91 4.32 -1.73
N ASN A 234 4.35 3.68 -2.82
CA ASN A 234 5.46 4.16 -3.63
C ASN A 234 4.99 5.11 -4.75
N TYR A 235 5.94 5.71 -5.46
CA TYR A 235 5.62 6.67 -6.52
C TYR A 235 4.76 6.08 -7.64
N ALA A 236 5.01 4.84 -8.08
CA ALA A 236 4.21 4.21 -9.14
C ALA A 236 2.75 3.96 -8.70
N GLN A 237 2.53 3.56 -7.44
CA GLN A 237 1.19 3.40 -6.85
C GLN A 237 0.47 4.74 -6.74
N TYR A 238 1.14 5.76 -6.24
CA TYR A 238 0.63 7.12 -6.18
C TYR A 238 0.21 7.63 -7.56
N ARG A 239 1.07 7.48 -8.58
CA ARG A 239 0.78 7.90 -9.94
C ARG A 239 -0.41 7.16 -10.55
N LEU A 240 -0.51 5.85 -10.31
CA LEU A 240 -1.65 5.05 -10.73
C LEU A 240 -2.97 5.60 -10.17
N LEU A 241 -2.99 5.95 -8.87
CA LEU A 241 -4.17 6.53 -8.25
C LEU A 241 -4.55 7.88 -8.86
N GLN A 242 -3.58 8.77 -9.10
CA GLN A 242 -3.82 10.05 -9.78
C GLN A 242 -4.47 9.85 -11.15
N LEU A 243 -3.97 8.89 -11.93
CA LEU A 243 -4.50 8.58 -13.26
C LEU A 243 -5.92 7.99 -13.19
N LEU A 244 -6.22 7.20 -12.17
CA LEU A 244 -7.55 6.60 -11.99
C LEU A 244 -8.61 7.62 -11.56
N VAL A 245 -8.24 8.60 -10.73
CA VAL A 245 -9.24 9.55 -10.17
C VAL A 245 -9.31 10.88 -10.92
N GLY A 246 -8.40 11.11 -11.88
CA GLY A 246 -8.40 12.35 -12.67
C GLY A 246 -8.06 13.58 -11.84
N GLY A 247 -7.04 13.53 -11.00
CA GLY A 247 -6.63 14.66 -10.14
C GLY A 247 -5.17 14.56 -9.71
N GLY A 248 -4.70 15.61 -9.02
CA GLY A 248 -3.35 15.71 -8.50
C GLY A 248 -2.42 16.56 -9.37
N ARG A 249 -1.37 17.14 -8.74
CA ARG A 249 -0.27 17.79 -9.45
C ARG A 249 0.54 16.74 -10.20
N ALA A 250 0.72 16.90 -11.51
CA ALA A 250 1.73 16.15 -12.24
C ALA A 250 3.10 16.52 -11.64
N LYS A 251 3.70 15.66 -10.82
CA LYS A 251 5.14 15.75 -10.55
C LYS A 251 5.82 15.42 -11.88
N PRO A 252 6.78 16.20 -12.37
CA PRO A 252 7.41 15.96 -13.65
C PRO A 252 8.06 14.57 -13.65
N THR A 253 7.49 13.66 -14.43
CA THR A 253 8.12 12.41 -14.81
C THR A 253 8.95 12.66 -16.04
N SER A 254 10.14 12.08 -16.10
CA SER A 254 10.91 11.96 -17.32
C SER A 254 10.03 11.36 -18.41
N THR A 255 10.06 11.98 -19.56
CA THR A 255 9.25 11.67 -20.74
C THR A 255 9.45 10.22 -21.17
N PHE A 256 8.36 9.46 -21.29
CA PHE A 256 8.33 8.19 -22.03
C PHE A 256 8.45 8.46 -23.55
N GLU A 257 9.64 8.76 -24.03
CA GLU A 257 9.95 8.73 -25.44
C GLU A 257 10.54 7.34 -25.79
N GLY A 258 9.76 6.46 -26.37
CA GLY A 258 10.35 5.23 -26.90
C GLY A 258 9.48 4.00 -27.12
N ALA A 259 8.16 4.09 -27.14
CA ALA A 259 7.32 2.95 -27.53
C ALA A 259 6.10 3.37 -28.35
N HIS A 260 6.31 4.10 -29.46
CA HIS A 260 5.30 4.27 -30.50
C HIS A 260 5.86 3.95 -31.88
N PRO A 261 5.18 3.10 -32.63
CA PRO A 261 5.18 3.23 -34.07
C PRO A 261 4.20 4.37 -34.39
N GLU A 262 4.76 5.56 -34.67
CA GLU A 262 4.13 6.75 -35.28
C GLU A 262 2.98 7.43 -34.52
N GLY A 263 3.25 8.58 -33.88
CA GLY A 263 2.21 9.51 -33.41
C GLY A 263 2.69 10.48 -32.34
N HIS A 264 2.92 11.72 -32.70
CA HIS A 264 3.32 12.83 -31.84
C HIS A 264 2.30 13.17 -30.77
N GLY A 265 2.76 13.32 -29.52
CA GLY A 265 2.05 13.97 -28.45
C GLY A 265 3.04 14.51 -27.42
N GLN A 266 3.34 15.82 -27.48
CA GLN A 266 4.06 16.52 -26.42
C GLN A 266 3.25 16.43 -25.14
N ALA A 267 3.85 15.95 -24.04
CA ALA A 267 3.28 16.03 -22.70
C ALA A 267 3.30 17.52 -22.27
N ASP A 268 2.19 18.19 -22.48
CA ASP A 268 1.89 19.49 -21.91
C ASP A 268 1.59 19.29 -20.42
N GLY A 269 2.24 20.07 -19.55
CA GLY A 269 2.04 20.10 -18.11
C GLY A 269 0.67 20.64 -17.66
N SER A 270 -0.38 20.43 -18.46
CA SER A 270 -1.74 20.80 -18.14
C SER A 270 -2.37 19.80 -17.17
N ARG A 271 -3.15 20.32 -16.22
CA ARG A 271 -4.04 19.54 -15.34
C ARG A 271 -4.80 18.55 -16.20
N VAL A 272 -4.72 17.26 -15.87
CA VAL A 272 -5.56 16.24 -16.50
C VAL A 272 -7.00 16.51 -16.08
N ASN A 273 -7.69 17.39 -16.78
CA ASN A 273 -9.14 17.60 -16.66
C ASN A 273 -9.83 16.43 -17.37
N ALA A 274 -9.87 15.27 -16.72
CA ALA A 274 -10.67 14.17 -17.21
C ALA A 274 -12.04 14.16 -16.49
N PRO A 275 -13.12 13.68 -17.14
CA PRO A 275 -14.43 13.53 -16.54
C PRO A 275 -14.46 12.33 -15.58
N GLY A 276 -13.49 12.24 -14.67
CA GLY A 276 -13.44 11.22 -13.63
C GLY A 276 -14.12 11.70 -12.35
N TYR A 277 -14.76 10.78 -11.64
CA TYR A 277 -15.19 11.02 -10.28
C TYR A 277 -13.93 11.17 -9.42
N ARG A 278 -13.73 12.33 -8.78
CA ARG A 278 -12.57 12.61 -7.92
C ARG A 278 -12.71 11.99 -6.51
N ASN A 279 -13.47 10.89 -6.40
CA ASN A 279 -13.81 10.26 -5.13
C ASN A 279 -12.70 9.31 -4.69
N LEU A 280 -11.59 9.88 -4.22
CA LEU A 280 -10.45 9.16 -3.64
C LEU A 280 -10.51 9.27 -2.11
N ALA A 281 -10.76 8.16 -1.43
CA ALA A 281 -10.68 8.08 0.02
C ALA A 281 -9.42 7.29 0.44
N VAL A 282 -8.48 7.96 1.07
CA VAL A 282 -7.25 7.31 1.55
C VAL A 282 -7.23 7.31 3.08
N VAL A 283 -6.78 6.21 3.67
CA VAL A 283 -6.53 6.13 5.10
C VAL A 283 -5.08 5.74 5.37
N GLY A 284 -4.47 6.40 6.32
CA GLY A 284 -3.09 6.14 6.68
C GLY A 284 -2.66 6.81 7.96
N ASP A 285 -1.43 6.50 8.36
CA ASP A 285 -0.75 7.06 9.50
C ASP A 285 0.70 7.36 9.12
N ASP A 286 1.04 8.62 8.90
CA ASP A 286 2.39 9.06 8.55
C ASP A 286 3.45 8.57 9.55
N SER A 287 3.07 8.43 10.82
CA SER A 287 3.95 7.91 11.89
C SER A 287 4.18 6.40 11.82
N GLN A 288 3.42 5.66 11.02
CA GLN A 288 3.56 4.21 10.78
C GLN A 288 4.23 3.87 9.44
N SER A 289 4.76 4.85 8.70
CA SER A 289 5.50 4.59 7.46
C SER A 289 6.84 3.93 7.77
N ILE A 290 6.91 2.59 7.60
CA ILE A 290 8.08 1.77 7.91
C ILE A 290 8.64 1.01 6.70
N TYR A 291 8.09 1.24 5.49
CA TYR A 291 8.49 0.55 4.26
C TYR A 291 9.30 1.42 3.29
N SER A 292 9.97 2.47 3.75
CA SER A 292 10.84 3.32 2.92
C SER A 292 11.93 2.51 2.17
N PHE A 293 12.44 1.45 2.80
CA PHE A 293 13.41 0.51 2.18
C PHE A 293 12.81 -0.31 1.01
N ARG A 294 11.48 -0.30 0.85
CA ARG A 294 10.74 -0.88 -0.29
C ARG A 294 10.25 0.18 -1.27
N GLY A 295 10.71 1.42 -1.13
CA GLY A 295 10.34 2.52 -2.00
C GLY A 295 9.06 3.27 -1.58
N ALA A 296 8.50 2.98 -0.39
CA ALA A 296 7.41 3.80 0.16
C ALA A 296 7.89 5.23 0.37
N ASP A 297 7.01 6.18 0.03
CA ASP A 297 7.27 7.61 0.16
C ASP A 297 6.19 8.27 1.02
N VAL A 298 6.56 8.62 2.24
CA VAL A 298 5.63 9.26 3.19
C VAL A 298 5.15 10.63 2.70
N SER A 299 5.87 11.27 1.75
CA SER A 299 5.43 12.53 1.17
C SER A 299 4.07 12.40 0.46
N ASN A 300 3.70 11.21 -0.02
CA ASN A 300 2.40 10.99 -0.65
C ASN A 300 1.22 11.30 0.28
N ILE A 301 1.33 10.99 1.58
CA ILE A 301 0.28 11.32 2.56
C ILE A 301 0.43 12.75 3.10
N LEU A 302 1.67 13.25 3.22
CA LEU A 302 1.93 14.60 3.73
C LEU A 302 1.52 15.68 2.72
N ASP A 303 1.75 15.44 1.42
CA ASP A 303 1.45 16.36 0.33
C ASP A 303 0.01 16.19 -0.23
N PHE A 304 -0.82 15.33 0.40
CA PHE A 304 -2.15 15.00 -0.13
C PHE A 304 -3.05 16.22 -0.31
N GLU A 305 -3.02 17.18 0.64
CA GLU A 305 -3.81 18.41 0.56
C GLU A 305 -3.27 19.36 -0.53
N ASP A 306 -1.98 19.32 -0.83
CA ASP A 306 -1.39 20.06 -1.96
C ASP A 306 -1.81 19.47 -3.32
N ASP A 307 -1.90 18.15 -3.38
CA ASP A 307 -2.34 17.43 -4.57
C ASP A 307 -3.86 17.54 -4.80
N PHE A 308 -4.63 17.57 -3.71
CA PHE A 308 -6.08 17.67 -3.70
C PHE A 308 -6.53 18.82 -2.77
N PRO A 309 -6.47 20.08 -3.22
CA PRO A 309 -6.77 21.25 -2.37
C PRO A 309 -8.22 21.32 -1.83
N ASP A 310 -9.13 20.57 -2.43
CA ASP A 310 -10.51 20.40 -2.01
C ASP A 310 -10.75 19.16 -1.14
N ALA A 311 -9.66 18.50 -0.70
CA ALA A 311 -9.78 17.31 0.13
C ALA A 311 -10.37 17.62 1.51
N ARG A 312 -11.27 16.75 1.96
CA ARG A 312 -11.67 16.72 3.38
C ARG A 312 -10.65 15.92 4.16
N VAL A 313 -10.14 16.48 5.26
CA VAL A 313 -9.24 15.78 6.18
C VAL A 313 -9.98 15.45 7.46
N VAL A 314 -9.99 14.17 7.84
CA VAL A 314 -10.60 13.67 9.08
C VAL A 314 -9.53 12.99 9.92
N LYS A 315 -9.40 13.36 11.21
CA LYS A 315 -8.43 12.77 12.14
C LYS A 315 -9.12 11.78 13.07
N LEU A 316 -8.65 10.53 13.09
CA LEU A 316 -9.09 9.50 14.02
C LEU A 316 -8.06 9.36 15.15
N GLU A 317 -8.31 10.02 16.27
CA GLU A 317 -7.38 10.09 17.40
C GLU A 317 -7.81 9.20 18.60
N GLN A 318 -9.09 8.79 18.67
CA GLN A 318 -9.54 7.86 19.68
C GLN A 318 -9.05 6.45 19.39
N ASN A 319 -8.30 5.89 20.31
CA ASN A 319 -7.75 4.54 20.23
C ASN A 319 -8.62 3.56 21.03
N TYR A 320 -8.93 2.42 20.41
CA TYR A 320 -9.75 1.34 21.00
C TYR A 320 -8.95 0.07 21.32
N ARG A 321 -7.63 0.14 21.22
CA ARG A 321 -6.72 -1.01 21.37
C ARG A 321 -5.95 -0.98 22.69
N SER A 322 -5.45 0.19 23.04
CA SER A 322 -4.44 0.36 24.09
C SER A 322 -4.92 1.28 25.19
N THR A 323 -4.43 1.03 26.43
CA THR A 323 -4.67 1.89 27.58
C THR A 323 -3.93 3.23 27.48
N GLU A 324 -4.35 4.21 28.25
CA GLU A 324 -3.78 5.57 28.27
C GLU A 324 -2.27 5.60 28.53
N ARG A 325 -1.77 4.72 29.39
CA ARG A 325 -0.33 4.66 29.72
C ARG A 325 0.52 4.26 28.53
N ILE A 326 0.05 3.28 27.74
CA ILE A 326 0.72 2.87 26.50
C ILE A 326 0.69 4.02 25.49
N LEU A 327 -0.46 4.70 25.35
CA LEU A 327 -0.61 5.80 24.41
C LEU A 327 0.24 7.02 24.78
N ARG A 328 0.36 7.34 26.08
CA ARG A 328 1.27 8.42 26.53
C ARG A 328 2.72 8.13 26.16
N ALA A 329 3.16 6.89 26.35
CA ALA A 329 4.51 6.49 25.93
C ALA A 329 4.69 6.57 24.40
N ALA A 330 3.73 6.07 23.64
CA ALA A 330 3.75 6.14 22.17
C ALA A 330 3.74 7.59 21.66
N ASN A 331 2.85 8.45 22.20
CA ASN A 331 2.80 9.87 21.86
C ASN A 331 4.11 10.59 22.19
N ALA A 332 4.75 10.25 23.31
CA ALA A 332 6.05 10.85 23.71
C ALA A 332 7.18 10.43 22.74
N VAL A 333 7.18 9.20 22.25
CA VAL A 333 8.15 8.74 21.22
C VAL A 333 7.93 9.49 19.91
N ILE A 334 6.68 9.55 19.44
CA ILE A 334 6.33 10.21 18.17
C ILE A 334 6.55 11.72 18.22
N ALA A 335 6.44 12.36 19.36
CA ALA A 335 6.73 13.80 19.51
C ALA A 335 8.17 14.19 19.12
N ASN A 336 9.10 13.22 19.03
CA ASN A 336 10.45 13.44 18.53
C ASN A 336 10.55 13.47 16.99
N ASN A 337 9.51 13.02 16.27
CA ASN A 337 9.48 13.09 14.81
C ASN A 337 9.31 14.53 14.35
N ARG A 338 10.10 14.92 13.33
CA ARG A 338 10.01 16.24 12.71
C ARG A 338 9.28 16.12 11.36
N GLY A 339 8.29 16.99 11.13
CA GLY A 339 7.63 17.09 9.83
C GLY A 339 6.42 16.15 9.62
N GLY A 340 5.91 15.47 10.64
CA GLY A 340 4.67 14.71 10.59
C GLY A 340 3.41 15.56 10.83
N ILE A 341 2.24 15.00 10.51
CA ILE A 341 0.96 15.65 10.79
C ILE A 341 0.62 15.49 12.27
N ALA A 342 0.41 16.61 12.97
CA ALA A 342 0.12 16.58 14.40
C ALA A 342 -1.17 15.83 14.71
N LYS A 343 -1.05 14.77 15.51
CA LYS A 343 -2.16 13.98 16.08
C LYS A 343 -1.79 13.48 17.47
N ARG A 344 -2.79 13.28 18.32
CA ARG A 344 -2.59 12.77 19.68
C ARG A 344 -3.58 11.66 19.98
N LEU A 345 -3.07 10.45 20.15
CA LEU A 345 -3.89 9.32 20.51
C LEU A 345 -4.33 9.39 21.97
N TRP A 346 -5.60 9.08 22.21
CA TRP A 346 -6.22 8.99 23.54
C TRP A 346 -7.18 7.81 23.59
N SER A 347 -7.52 7.31 24.80
CA SER A 347 -8.39 6.15 24.97
C SER A 347 -9.27 6.28 26.21
N GLU A 348 -10.42 5.62 26.20
CA GLU A 348 -11.32 5.46 27.34
C GLU A 348 -11.08 4.15 28.12
N LEU A 349 -10.06 3.37 27.73
CA LEU A 349 -9.76 2.08 28.37
C LEU A 349 -9.06 2.22 29.73
N GLY A 350 -8.95 3.45 30.26
CA GLY A 350 -8.31 3.74 31.53
C GLY A 350 -6.79 3.74 31.48
N GLU A 351 -6.17 3.89 32.65
CA GLU A 351 -4.70 4.01 32.79
C GLU A 351 -3.94 2.75 32.38
N GLY A 352 -4.45 1.57 32.69
CA GLY A 352 -3.76 0.30 32.47
C GLY A 352 -2.55 0.07 33.38
N ASP A 353 -1.90 -1.06 33.20
CA ASP A 353 -0.74 -1.48 33.98
C ASP A 353 0.51 -0.65 33.68
N PRO A 354 1.46 -0.57 34.65
CA PRO A 354 2.74 0.07 34.43
C PRO A 354 3.55 -0.58 33.30
N ILE A 355 4.27 0.24 32.54
CA ILE A 355 5.28 -0.25 31.59
C ILE A 355 6.55 -0.61 32.37
N HIS A 356 7.01 -1.85 32.21
CA HIS A 356 8.25 -2.34 32.83
C HIS A 356 9.40 -2.25 31.86
N LEU A 357 10.48 -1.59 32.25
CA LEU A 357 11.74 -1.52 31.50
C LEU A 357 12.81 -2.30 32.26
N ARG A 358 13.49 -3.21 31.57
CA ARG A 358 14.59 -4.00 32.11
C ARG A 358 15.83 -3.86 31.25
N GLY A 359 16.95 -3.52 31.86
CA GLY A 359 18.27 -3.65 31.24
C GLY A 359 18.87 -4.98 31.64
N LEU A 360 19.37 -5.76 30.69
CA LEU A 360 19.94 -7.09 30.89
C LEU A 360 21.33 -7.17 30.29
N GLU A 361 22.14 -8.15 30.72
CA GLU A 361 23.57 -8.23 30.41
C GLU A 361 23.84 -8.64 28.96
N ASP A 362 23.03 -9.57 28.45
CA ASP A 362 23.18 -10.15 27.11
C ASP A 362 21.84 -10.69 26.55
N GLU A 363 21.86 -11.13 25.30
CA GLU A 363 20.69 -11.71 24.62
C GLU A 363 20.19 -13.02 25.25
N HIS A 364 21.05 -13.76 25.95
CA HIS A 364 20.66 -14.97 26.67
C HIS A 364 19.92 -14.63 27.97
N ALA A 365 20.36 -13.60 28.69
CA ALA A 365 19.66 -13.07 29.86
C ALA A 365 18.30 -12.49 29.46
N GLU A 366 18.22 -11.78 28.33
CA GLU A 366 16.99 -11.29 27.75
C GLU A 366 16.01 -12.42 27.43
N ALA A 367 16.45 -13.46 26.71
CA ALA A 367 15.63 -14.61 26.37
C ALA A 367 15.12 -15.34 27.63
N ARG A 368 15.98 -15.55 28.64
CA ARG A 368 15.56 -16.18 29.93
C ARG A 368 14.52 -15.34 30.65
N PHE A 369 14.68 -14.02 30.66
CA PHE A 369 13.70 -13.11 31.28
C PHE A 369 12.35 -13.16 30.57
N ILE A 370 12.36 -13.05 29.22
CA ILE A 370 11.12 -13.10 28.42
C ILE A 370 10.39 -14.41 28.62
N VAL A 371 11.12 -15.55 28.56
CA VAL A 371 10.53 -16.88 28.75
C VAL A 371 9.94 -17.03 30.16
N GLY A 372 10.67 -16.59 31.19
CA GLY A 372 10.16 -16.62 32.57
C GLY A 372 8.92 -15.73 32.76
N GLU A 373 8.83 -14.60 32.07
CA GLU A 373 7.66 -13.73 32.11
C GLU A 373 6.45 -14.35 31.38
N ILE A 374 6.70 -15.06 30.26
CA ILE A 374 5.65 -15.84 29.58
C ILE A 374 5.11 -16.94 30.50
N GLU A 375 6.01 -17.73 31.17
CA GLU A 375 5.62 -18.75 32.13
C GLU A 375 4.73 -18.14 33.25
N ARG A 376 5.19 -17.03 33.83
CA ARG A 376 4.44 -16.32 34.87
C ARG A 376 3.04 -15.90 34.41
N LEU A 377 2.91 -15.28 33.24
CA LEU A 377 1.64 -14.82 32.69
C LEU A 377 0.69 -16.00 32.42
N VAL A 378 1.21 -17.10 31.89
CA VAL A 378 0.42 -18.32 31.63
C VAL A 378 -0.06 -18.96 32.96
N ASP A 379 0.80 -18.99 33.98
CA ASP A 379 0.41 -19.48 35.32
C ASP A 379 -0.66 -18.59 35.97
N GLU A 380 -0.68 -17.30 35.66
CA GLU A 380 -1.71 -16.34 36.06
C GLU A 380 -3.01 -16.42 35.23
N GLY A 381 -3.02 -17.27 34.17
CA GLY A 381 -4.21 -17.58 33.39
C GLY A 381 -4.27 -16.93 32.01
N ALA A 382 -3.22 -16.25 31.55
CA ALA A 382 -3.15 -15.72 30.18
C ALA A 382 -2.99 -16.87 29.17
N SER A 383 -3.68 -16.76 28.02
CA SER A 383 -3.43 -17.66 26.90
C SER A 383 -2.13 -17.28 26.19
N ARG A 384 -1.37 -18.27 25.71
CA ARG A 384 -0.17 -18.04 24.90
C ARG A 384 -0.48 -17.22 23.64
N GLU A 385 -1.67 -17.34 23.08
CA GLU A 385 -2.14 -16.57 21.92
C GLU A 385 -2.33 -15.07 22.21
N GLU A 386 -2.41 -14.69 23.49
CA GLU A 386 -2.53 -13.31 23.94
C GLU A 386 -1.18 -12.64 24.21
N ILE A 387 -0.07 -13.40 24.09
CA ILE A 387 1.28 -12.91 24.37
C ILE A 387 2.04 -12.75 23.05
N ALA A 388 2.61 -11.57 22.82
CA ALA A 388 3.46 -11.29 21.66
C ALA A 388 4.83 -10.76 22.08
N VAL A 389 5.88 -11.31 21.48
CA VAL A 389 7.25 -10.81 21.62
C VAL A 389 7.68 -10.16 20.32
N LEU A 390 8.04 -8.87 20.39
CA LEU A 390 8.45 -8.08 19.23
C LEU A 390 9.95 -7.79 19.29
N TYR A 391 10.62 -7.95 18.15
CA TYR A 391 12.05 -7.68 18.01
C TYR A 391 12.34 -6.96 16.68
N ARG A 392 13.48 -6.28 16.59
CA ARG A 392 13.80 -5.43 15.45
C ARG A 392 14.18 -6.20 14.19
N THR A 393 14.90 -7.32 14.30
CA THR A 393 15.38 -8.13 13.18
C THR A 393 15.22 -9.61 13.46
N ASN A 394 14.99 -10.41 12.43
CA ASN A 394 14.84 -11.87 12.55
C ASN A 394 16.07 -12.57 13.18
N ALA A 395 17.26 -11.96 13.08
CA ALA A 395 18.46 -12.52 13.71
C ALA A 395 18.33 -12.59 15.24
N MET A 396 17.55 -11.71 15.85
CA MET A 396 17.33 -11.67 17.31
C MET A 396 16.40 -12.78 17.79
N SER A 397 15.57 -13.37 16.92
CA SER A 397 14.62 -14.42 17.32
C SER A 397 15.30 -15.74 17.72
N ARG A 398 16.48 -16.03 17.16
CA ARG A 398 17.11 -17.34 17.29
C ARG A 398 17.37 -17.77 18.76
N VAL A 399 17.95 -16.87 19.57
CA VAL A 399 18.24 -17.15 20.98
C VAL A 399 16.95 -17.31 21.79
N LEU A 400 15.92 -16.52 21.45
CA LEU A 400 14.61 -16.61 22.06
C LEU A 400 13.92 -17.94 21.71
N GLU A 401 13.89 -18.30 20.40
CA GLU A 401 13.34 -19.58 19.91
C GLU A 401 14.01 -20.79 20.59
N ASP A 402 15.34 -20.81 20.61
CA ASP A 402 16.11 -21.87 21.28
C ASP A 402 15.76 -21.98 22.78
N THR A 403 15.50 -20.85 23.45
CA THR A 403 15.15 -20.82 24.87
C THR A 403 13.72 -21.28 25.09
N LEU A 404 12.76 -20.87 24.25
CA LEU A 404 11.37 -21.33 24.27
C LEU A 404 11.26 -22.85 24.07
N VAL A 405 11.99 -23.38 23.06
CA VAL A 405 12.02 -24.82 22.79
C VAL A 405 12.57 -25.61 23.98
N ARG A 406 13.66 -25.14 24.62
CA ARG A 406 14.22 -25.79 25.84
C ARG A 406 13.28 -25.83 27.03
N ARG A 407 12.32 -24.89 27.08
CA ARG A 407 11.32 -24.77 28.13
C ARG A 407 9.96 -25.37 27.75
N GLU A 408 9.86 -26.01 26.59
CA GLU A 408 8.65 -26.66 26.06
C GLU A 408 7.44 -25.69 25.96
N ILE A 409 7.75 -24.38 25.69
CA ILE A 409 6.71 -23.34 25.56
C ILE A 409 6.26 -23.20 24.10
N ALA A 410 6.99 -23.68 23.12
CA ALA A 410 6.72 -23.56 21.68
C ALA A 410 5.73 -24.65 21.21
#